data_db4610891691545cfc1f42b3a1fc0b9c
#
_entry.id   db4610891691545cfc1f42b3a1fc0b9c
#
_cell.length_a   1.000
_cell.length_b   1.000
_cell.length_c   1.000
_cell.angle_alpha   90.00
_cell.angle_beta   90.00
_cell.angle_gamma   90.00
#
_symmetry.space_group_name_H-M   'P 1'
#
loop_
_entity.id
_entity.type
_entity.pdbx_description
1 polymer ?
#
loop_
_entity_poly.entity_id
_entity_poly.type
_entity_poly.pdbx_seq_one_letter_code
_entity_poly.pdbx_strand_id
1 'polypeptide(L)'
;MDLVAASRAFVSVGEHGSFTVGAAAARMSQPVASRRVAALEERFGERLFERTSRRAVLTPFGRDLLPAARQLVRAADLLLHEADAVKQRPRPVAVPDVCSAAALARLMADARKQGLTLDLRAAGPARRLELLHSQQVRAALLAVPPDEATWCVPLGLAGAREQGVRRVYLETLRPSRLSPGPARRAWLQPEDDVPHVRDPLTRLRDALGLRPSQLAAARDLTTAAAEVLGSDDLLLCSPAQARELGLDWRPLGEVSLRRGYALATAPQDGPQQLEARLDDALVRCLGADVPERATGGTTR
;
A
#
# COMPACT_ATOMS: atom_id res chain seq x y z
N MET A 1 9.61 39.85 -6.72
CA MET A 1 8.21 39.95 -7.18
C MET A 1 7.74 38.57 -7.65
N ASP A 2 6.60 38.11 -7.21
CA ASP A 2 5.94 36.91 -7.74
C ASP A 2 5.22 37.26 -9.05
N LEU A 3 5.80 36.84 -10.18
CA LEU A 3 5.31 37.17 -11.53
C LEU A 3 3.92 36.56 -11.77
N VAL A 4 3.65 35.34 -11.30
CA VAL A 4 2.35 34.69 -11.52
C VAL A 4 1.25 35.40 -10.75
N ALA A 5 1.49 35.69 -9.47
CA ALA A 5 0.51 36.38 -8.65
C ALA A 5 0.26 37.82 -9.13
N ALA A 6 1.28 38.51 -9.66
CA ALA A 6 1.13 39.84 -10.24
C ALA A 6 0.38 39.79 -11.58
N SER A 7 0.68 38.83 -12.45
CA SER A 7 -0.06 38.58 -13.68
C SER A 7 -1.53 38.23 -13.43
N ARG A 8 -1.81 37.43 -12.39
CA ARG A 8 -3.19 37.12 -11.99
C ARG A 8 -3.97 38.37 -11.59
N ALA A 9 -3.34 39.30 -10.82
CA ALA A 9 -3.97 40.56 -10.48
C ALA A 9 -4.23 41.41 -11.73
N PHE A 10 -3.26 41.52 -12.63
CA PHE A 10 -3.37 42.27 -13.89
C PHE A 10 -4.50 41.71 -14.76
N VAL A 11 -4.53 40.40 -15.01
CA VAL A 11 -5.57 39.76 -15.82
C VAL A 11 -6.95 39.99 -15.21
N SER A 12 -7.11 39.76 -13.92
CA SER A 12 -8.41 39.87 -13.25
C SER A 12 -8.93 41.32 -13.23
N VAL A 13 -8.05 42.30 -12.98
CA VAL A 13 -8.43 43.72 -13.04
C VAL A 13 -8.77 44.16 -14.49
N GLY A 14 -8.01 43.69 -15.47
CA GLY A 14 -8.27 43.98 -16.89
C GLY A 14 -9.60 43.42 -17.40
N GLU A 15 -9.96 42.21 -16.97
CA GLU A 15 -11.22 41.54 -17.35
C GLU A 15 -12.45 42.17 -16.71
N HIS A 16 -12.34 42.61 -15.47
CA HIS A 16 -13.46 43.21 -14.76
C HIS A 16 -13.54 44.75 -14.89
N GLY A 17 -12.55 45.39 -15.48
CA GLY A 17 -12.49 46.86 -15.63
C GLY A 17 -12.50 47.61 -14.31
N SER A 18 -12.17 46.98 -13.18
CA SER A 18 -12.20 47.55 -11.84
C SER A 18 -11.20 46.88 -10.92
N PHE A 19 -10.38 47.66 -10.23
CA PHE A 19 -9.45 47.14 -9.22
C PHE A 19 -10.15 46.44 -8.05
N THR A 20 -11.30 46.94 -7.60
CA THR A 20 -12.06 46.37 -6.50
C THR A 20 -12.67 45.04 -6.91
N VAL A 21 -13.38 44.98 -8.03
CA VAL A 21 -14.03 43.75 -8.50
C VAL A 21 -13.01 42.71 -8.94
N GLY A 22 -11.98 43.14 -9.70
CA GLY A 22 -10.91 42.23 -10.14
C GLY A 22 -10.10 41.68 -8.97
N ALA A 23 -9.80 42.45 -7.94
CA ALA A 23 -9.15 41.98 -6.73
C ALA A 23 -9.98 40.89 -6.02
N ALA A 24 -11.29 41.14 -5.83
CA ALA A 24 -12.20 40.18 -5.25
C ALA A 24 -12.28 38.90 -6.07
N ALA A 25 -12.40 38.98 -7.37
CA ALA A 25 -12.40 37.84 -8.29
C ALA A 25 -11.10 37.02 -8.23
N ALA A 26 -9.95 37.71 -8.05
CA ALA A 26 -8.66 37.05 -7.83
C ALA A 26 -8.38 36.63 -6.36
N ARG A 27 -9.37 36.68 -5.49
CA ARG A 27 -9.29 36.35 -4.06
C ARG A 27 -8.19 37.13 -3.33
N MET A 28 -8.06 38.43 -3.59
CA MET A 28 -7.12 39.30 -2.90
C MET A 28 -7.76 40.64 -2.56
N SER A 29 -7.15 41.40 -1.65
CA SER A 29 -7.62 42.77 -1.36
C SER A 29 -7.19 43.75 -2.47
N GLN A 30 -8.00 44.82 -2.65
CA GLN A 30 -7.71 45.86 -3.65
C GLN A 30 -6.30 46.49 -3.49
N PRO A 31 -5.81 46.80 -2.26
CA PRO A 31 -4.45 47.32 -2.10
C PRO A 31 -3.35 46.34 -2.54
N VAL A 32 -3.60 45.03 -2.36
CA VAL A 32 -2.68 43.96 -2.81
C VAL A 32 -2.67 43.88 -4.34
N ALA A 33 -3.84 43.89 -4.98
CA ALA A 33 -3.94 43.91 -6.44
C ALA A 33 -3.23 45.11 -7.03
N SER A 34 -3.47 46.32 -6.47
CA SER A 34 -2.83 47.56 -6.91
C SER A 34 -1.30 47.49 -6.82
N ARG A 35 -0.77 47.04 -5.67
CA ARG A 35 0.70 46.88 -5.49
C ARG A 35 1.30 45.86 -6.46
N ARG A 36 0.61 44.76 -6.74
CA ARG A 36 1.08 43.71 -7.66
C ARG A 36 1.09 44.21 -9.10
N VAL A 37 0.08 44.97 -9.52
CA VAL A 37 0.04 45.60 -10.83
C VAL A 37 1.14 46.64 -10.96
N ALA A 38 1.32 47.53 -9.97
CA ALA A 38 2.38 48.52 -9.97
C ALA A 38 3.78 47.86 -10.06
N ALA A 39 4.00 46.74 -9.38
CA ALA A 39 5.25 45.99 -9.49
C ALA A 39 5.49 45.41 -10.90
N LEU A 40 4.43 45.03 -11.63
CA LEU A 40 4.55 44.64 -13.05
C LEU A 40 4.91 45.82 -13.94
N GLU A 41 4.23 46.96 -13.75
CA GLU A 41 4.50 48.18 -14.47
C GLU A 41 5.95 48.67 -14.28
N GLU A 42 6.43 48.64 -13.04
CA GLU A 42 7.83 48.94 -12.70
C GLU A 42 8.81 47.99 -13.41
N ARG A 43 8.52 46.69 -13.40
CA ARG A 43 9.38 45.69 -14.05
C ARG A 43 9.45 45.84 -15.57
N PHE A 44 8.33 46.20 -16.22
CA PHE A 44 8.26 46.36 -17.67
C PHE A 44 8.66 47.76 -18.14
N GLY A 45 8.73 48.71 -17.23
CA GLY A 45 8.99 50.12 -17.53
C GLY A 45 7.82 50.85 -18.20
N GLU A 46 6.68 50.16 -18.36
CA GLU A 46 5.50 50.65 -19.04
C GLU A 46 4.23 50.45 -18.22
N ARG A 47 3.23 51.32 -18.40
CA ARG A 47 1.96 51.22 -17.70
C ARG A 47 1.03 50.22 -18.36
N LEU A 48 0.32 49.47 -17.52
CA LEU A 48 -0.70 48.51 -17.94
C LEU A 48 -2.10 49.15 -17.93
N PHE A 49 -2.32 50.13 -17.01
CA PHE A 49 -3.61 50.82 -16.88
C PHE A 49 -3.44 52.36 -16.96
N GLU A 50 -4.48 53.05 -17.48
CA GLU A 50 -4.55 54.51 -17.56
C GLU A 50 -4.81 55.14 -16.19
N ARG A 51 -4.17 56.28 -15.90
CA ARG A 51 -4.25 56.95 -14.58
C ARG A 51 -5.55 57.69 -14.32
N THR A 52 -6.31 58.03 -15.35
CA THR A 52 -7.33 59.09 -15.29
C THR A 52 -8.76 58.62 -15.22
N SER A 53 -9.01 57.30 -15.23
CA SER A 53 -10.37 56.78 -15.27
C SER A 53 -10.80 56.22 -13.90
N ARG A 54 -12.05 56.43 -13.52
CA ARG A 54 -12.71 55.74 -12.42
C ARG A 54 -12.83 54.22 -12.66
N ARG A 55 -12.54 53.76 -13.90
CA ARG A 55 -12.49 52.39 -14.35
C ARG A 55 -11.06 52.00 -14.67
N ALA A 56 -10.71 50.74 -14.47
CA ALA A 56 -9.41 50.24 -14.89
C ALA A 56 -9.41 50.01 -16.42
N VAL A 57 -8.94 51.01 -17.15
CA VAL A 57 -8.82 50.99 -18.62
C VAL A 57 -7.40 50.58 -18.98
N LEU A 58 -7.25 49.57 -19.84
CA LEU A 58 -5.95 49.10 -20.31
C LEU A 58 -5.29 50.09 -21.26
N THR A 59 -4.01 50.36 -21.11
CA THR A 59 -3.19 51.03 -22.10
C THR A 59 -3.03 50.17 -23.37
N PRO A 60 -2.54 50.70 -24.50
CA PRO A 60 -2.17 49.88 -25.66
C PRO A 60 -1.22 48.73 -25.27
N PHE A 61 -0.16 49.03 -24.51
CA PHE A 61 0.78 48.04 -24.01
C PHE A 61 0.08 46.98 -23.13
N GLY A 62 -0.82 47.41 -22.23
CA GLY A 62 -1.59 46.47 -21.39
C GLY A 62 -2.51 45.55 -22.22
N ARG A 63 -3.15 46.06 -23.30
CA ARG A 63 -3.96 45.24 -24.23
C ARG A 63 -3.14 44.20 -24.95
N ASP A 64 -1.97 44.55 -25.43
CA ASP A 64 -1.07 43.67 -26.17
C ASP A 64 -0.46 42.60 -25.26
N LEU A 65 -0.20 42.94 -23.98
CA LEU A 65 0.37 42.01 -22.99
C LEU A 65 -0.66 41.09 -22.36
N LEU A 66 -1.95 41.46 -22.32
CA LEU A 66 -3.00 40.70 -21.63
C LEU A 66 -3.12 39.23 -22.09
N PRO A 67 -3.02 38.87 -23.39
CA PRO A 67 -3.05 37.51 -23.85
C PRO A 67 -1.91 36.65 -23.26
N ALA A 68 -0.69 37.19 -23.24
CA ALA A 68 0.47 36.49 -22.68
C ALA A 68 0.35 36.32 -21.17
N ALA A 69 -0.15 37.32 -20.44
CA ALA A 69 -0.41 37.22 -19.02
C ALA A 69 -1.48 36.15 -18.69
N ARG A 70 -2.54 36.06 -19.51
CA ARG A 70 -3.56 35.00 -19.41
C ARG A 70 -2.96 33.60 -19.61
N GLN A 71 -2.08 33.43 -20.59
CA GLN A 71 -1.42 32.14 -20.82
C GLN A 71 -0.56 31.75 -19.63
N LEU A 72 0.20 32.66 -19.04
CA LEU A 72 1.01 32.41 -17.86
C LEU A 72 0.14 31.94 -16.65
N VAL A 73 -0.95 32.66 -16.39
CA VAL A 73 -1.87 32.32 -15.30
C VAL A 73 -2.49 30.92 -15.51
N ARG A 74 -2.95 30.65 -16.75
CA ARG A 74 -3.50 29.31 -17.09
C ARG A 74 -2.47 28.22 -16.95
N ALA A 75 -1.23 28.46 -17.39
CA ALA A 75 -0.16 27.46 -17.26
C ALA A 75 0.17 27.17 -15.78
N ALA A 76 0.19 28.20 -14.92
CA ALA A 76 0.40 28.07 -13.51
C ALA A 76 -0.76 27.27 -12.82
N ASP A 77 -2.00 27.56 -13.19
CA ASP A 77 -3.17 26.85 -12.67
C ASP A 77 -3.17 25.38 -13.12
N LEU A 78 -2.82 25.12 -14.38
CA LEU A 78 -2.68 23.76 -14.90
C LEU A 78 -1.59 22.98 -14.15
N LEU A 79 -0.43 23.60 -13.90
CA LEU A 79 0.65 22.95 -13.14
C LEU A 79 0.21 22.54 -11.74
N LEU A 80 -0.53 23.41 -11.04
CA LEU A 80 -1.06 23.10 -9.71
C LEU A 80 -2.07 21.96 -9.78
N HIS A 81 -2.95 21.99 -10.76
CA HIS A 81 -3.93 20.92 -10.98
C HIS A 81 -3.28 19.56 -11.28
N GLU A 82 -2.29 19.55 -12.19
CA GLU A 82 -1.52 18.35 -12.51
C GLU A 82 -0.73 17.83 -11.30
N ALA A 83 -0.14 18.71 -10.49
CA ALA A 83 0.55 18.31 -9.27
C ALA A 83 -0.38 17.61 -8.30
N ASP A 84 -1.62 18.06 -8.15
CA ASP A 84 -2.61 17.41 -7.29
C ASP A 84 -3.10 16.09 -7.92
N ALA A 85 -3.30 16.04 -9.22
CA ALA A 85 -3.64 14.81 -9.94
C ALA A 85 -2.55 13.73 -9.79
N VAL A 86 -1.26 14.12 -9.87
CA VAL A 86 -0.11 13.21 -9.66
C VAL A 86 -0.09 12.67 -8.24
N LYS A 87 -0.41 13.48 -7.22
CA LYS A 87 -0.50 13.02 -5.82
C LYS A 87 -1.61 11.98 -5.60
N GLN A 88 -2.69 12.08 -6.40
CA GLN A 88 -3.85 11.18 -6.30
C GLN A 88 -3.72 9.93 -7.18
N ARG A 89 -2.68 9.80 -8.00
CA ARG A 89 -2.47 8.60 -8.83
C ARG A 89 -2.39 7.36 -7.95
N PRO A 90 -3.13 6.28 -8.29
CA PRO A 90 -3.04 5.04 -7.56
C PRO A 90 -1.60 4.50 -7.55
N ARG A 91 -1.11 4.13 -6.39
CA ARG A 91 0.20 3.50 -6.23
C ARG A 91 0.04 1.98 -6.35
N PRO A 92 0.59 1.34 -7.38
CA PRO A 92 0.52 -0.09 -7.52
C PRO A 92 1.43 -0.77 -6.48
N VAL A 93 0.83 -1.64 -5.65
CA VAL A 93 1.50 -2.38 -4.57
C VAL A 93 1.16 -3.87 -4.70
N ALA A 94 2.18 -4.73 -4.76
CA ALA A 94 1.98 -6.16 -4.75
C ALA A 94 1.82 -6.68 -3.30
N VAL A 95 0.76 -7.44 -3.09
CA VAL A 95 0.37 -7.98 -1.77
C VAL A 95 0.20 -9.50 -1.85
N PRO A 96 0.29 -10.24 -0.72
CA PRO A 96 0.03 -11.67 -0.71
C PRO A 96 -1.38 -12.01 -1.20
N ASP A 97 -1.49 -13.02 -2.06
CA ASP A 97 -2.78 -13.54 -2.56
C ASP A 97 -3.58 -14.30 -1.50
N VAL A 98 -2.96 -14.59 -0.38
CA VAL A 98 -3.60 -15.17 0.81
C VAL A 98 -4.35 -14.16 1.67
N CYS A 99 -4.22 -12.86 1.38
CA CYS A 99 -5.02 -11.83 2.05
C CYS A 99 -6.45 -11.84 1.50
N SER A 100 -7.44 -11.87 2.39
CA SER A 100 -8.84 -11.86 1.97
C SER A 100 -9.25 -10.54 1.30
N ALA A 101 -10.26 -10.60 0.44
CA ALA A 101 -10.82 -9.41 -0.19
C ALA A 101 -11.26 -8.35 0.84
N ALA A 102 -11.78 -8.80 2.00
CA ALA A 102 -12.18 -7.90 3.09
C ALA A 102 -10.97 -7.22 3.74
N ALA A 103 -9.87 -7.94 3.95
CA ALA A 103 -8.62 -7.38 4.49
C ALA A 103 -8.00 -6.35 3.54
N LEU A 104 -7.95 -6.67 2.23
CA LEU A 104 -7.45 -5.77 1.20
C LEU A 104 -8.31 -4.51 1.06
N ALA A 105 -9.64 -4.66 1.10
CA ALA A 105 -10.55 -3.51 1.04
C ALA A 105 -10.38 -2.57 2.25
N ARG A 106 -10.17 -3.11 3.45
CA ARG A 106 -9.87 -2.32 4.66
C ARG A 106 -8.53 -1.61 4.54
N LEU A 107 -7.49 -2.29 4.05
CA LEU A 107 -6.18 -1.68 3.80
C LEU A 107 -6.29 -0.49 2.84
N MET A 108 -7.04 -0.63 1.73
CA MET A 108 -7.28 0.47 0.79
C MET A 108 -8.05 1.64 1.43
N ALA A 109 -9.05 1.33 2.26
CA ALA A 109 -9.84 2.34 2.95
C ALA A 109 -8.99 3.12 3.98
N ASP A 110 -8.16 2.43 4.74
CA ASP A 110 -7.26 3.05 5.73
C ASP A 110 -6.15 3.87 5.04
N ALA A 111 -5.60 3.39 3.93
CA ALA A 111 -4.66 4.15 3.10
C ALA A 111 -5.26 5.48 2.60
N ARG A 112 -6.53 5.47 2.15
CA ARG A 112 -7.24 6.69 1.72
C ARG A 112 -7.37 7.72 2.83
N LYS A 113 -7.62 7.30 4.08
CA LYS A 113 -7.65 8.20 5.25
C LYS A 113 -6.31 8.90 5.48
N GLN A 114 -5.21 8.24 5.06
CA GLN A 114 -3.86 8.79 5.09
C GLN A 114 -3.48 9.55 3.81
N GLY A 115 -4.43 9.82 2.92
CA GLY A 115 -4.19 10.51 1.66
C GLY A 115 -3.39 9.67 0.65
N LEU A 116 -3.46 8.33 0.74
CA LEU A 116 -2.81 7.40 -0.19
C LEU A 116 -3.88 6.63 -0.97
N THR A 117 -3.78 6.65 -2.29
CA THR A 117 -4.58 5.79 -3.16
C THR A 117 -3.73 4.59 -3.56
N LEU A 118 -4.15 3.37 -3.20
CA LEU A 118 -3.45 2.14 -3.52
C LEU A 118 -4.15 1.39 -4.67
N ASP A 119 -3.35 0.80 -5.57
CA ASP A 119 -3.75 -0.21 -6.55
C ASP A 119 -3.11 -1.54 -6.11
N LEU A 120 -3.88 -2.38 -5.40
CA LEU A 120 -3.38 -3.62 -4.82
C LEU A 120 -3.40 -4.75 -5.85
N ARG A 121 -2.25 -5.41 -6.04
CA ARG A 121 -2.07 -6.57 -6.91
C ARG A 121 -1.73 -7.79 -6.08
N ALA A 122 -2.73 -8.64 -5.87
CA ALA A 122 -2.55 -9.90 -5.16
C ALA A 122 -1.76 -10.89 -6.02
N ALA A 123 -0.70 -11.47 -5.46
CA ALA A 123 0.16 -12.42 -6.15
C ALA A 123 0.97 -13.28 -5.17
N GLY A 124 1.36 -14.48 -5.59
CA GLY A 124 2.26 -15.35 -4.83
C GLY A 124 3.69 -14.77 -4.71
N PRO A 125 4.55 -15.35 -3.83
CA PRO A 125 5.83 -14.75 -3.44
C PRO A 125 6.77 -14.44 -4.62
N ALA A 126 7.00 -15.40 -5.52
CA ALA A 126 7.87 -15.21 -6.67
C ALA A 126 7.35 -14.10 -7.61
N ARG A 127 6.04 -14.09 -7.86
CA ARG A 127 5.44 -13.11 -8.74
C ARG A 127 5.48 -11.69 -8.17
N ARG A 128 5.36 -11.52 -6.86
CA ARG A 128 5.51 -10.20 -6.21
C ARG A 128 6.92 -9.63 -6.43
N LEU A 129 7.94 -10.48 -6.30
CA LEU A 129 9.33 -10.08 -6.56
C LEU A 129 9.55 -9.69 -8.04
N GLU A 130 8.99 -10.46 -8.98
CA GLU A 130 9.05 -10.13 -10.41
C GLU A 130 8.36 -8.81 -10.74
N LEU A 131 7.17 -8.56 -10.16
CA LEU A 131 6.43 -7.32 -10.36
C LEU A 131 7.23 -6.10 -9.88
N LEU A 132 7.95 -6.24 -8.76
CA LEU A 132 8.81 -5.19 -8.24
C LEU A 132 10.02 -4.96 -9.14
N HIS A 133 10.75 -6.01 -9.52
CA HIS A 133 11.93 -5.92 -10.38
C HIS A 133 11.61 -5.37 -11.77
N SER A 134 10.46 -5.75 -12.33
CA SER A 134 9.98 -5.23 -13.62
C SER A 134 9.31 -3.85 -13.52
N GLN A 135 9.34 -3.22 -12.34
CA GLN A 135 8.75 -1.90 -12.07
C GLN A 135 7.24 -1.80 -12.40
N GLN A 136 6.55 -2.92 -12.48
CA GLN A 136 5.09 -2.94 -12.64
C GLN A 136 4.34 -2.54 -11.37
N VAL A 137 5.02 -2.63 -10.21
CA VAL A 137 4.55 -2.10 -8.94
C VAL A 137 5.63 -1.21 -8.33
N ARG A 138 5.19 -0.28 -7.48
CA ARG A 138 6.08 0.63 -6.76
C ARG A 138 6.58 0.08 -5.44
N ALA A 139 5.81 -0.84 -4.85
CA ALA A 139 6.14 -1.53 -3.63
C ALA A 139 5.62 -2.97 -3.67
N ALA A 140 6.22 -3.86 -2.89
CA ALA A 140 5.79 -5.23 -2.74
C ALA A 140 6.02 -5.73 -1.31
N LEU A 141 5.07 -6.46 -0.76
CA LEU A 141 5.24 -7.24 0.46
C LEU A 141 5.95 -8.55 0.10
N LEU A 142 7.26 -8.60 0.34
CA LEU A 142 8.07 -9.77 0.03
C LEU A 142 8.05 -10.77 1.19
N ALA A 143 8.04 -12.06 0.84
CA ALA A 143 8.24 -13.13 1.81
C ALA A 143 9.74 -13.19 2.16
N VAL A 144 10.06 -13.05 3.45
CA VAL A 144 11.42 -13.05 3.99
C VAL A 144 11.49 -13.95 5.23
N PRO A 145 12.68 -14.40 5.63
CA PRO A 145 12.86 -15.09 6.92
C PRO A 145 12.34 -14.24 8.09
N PRO A 146 11.84 -14.87 9.17
CA PRO A 146 11.26 -14.14 10.31
C PRO A 146 12.21 -13.15 11.02
N ASP A 147 13.51 -13.38 10.95
CA ASP A 147 14.57 -12.54 11.50
C ASP A 147 14.84 -11.28 10.66
N GLU A 148 14.44 -11.28 9.38
CA GLU A 148 14.52 -10.15 8.47
C GLU A 148 13.17 -9.43 8.29
N ALA A 149 12.12 -9.92 8.95
CA ALA A 149 10.75 -9.48 8.71
C ALA A 149 10.34 -8.28 9.56
N THR A 150 9.66 -7.33 8.95
CA THR A 150 8.94 -6.27 9.67
C THR A 150 7.64 -6.82 10.31
N TRP A 151 6.95 -7.72 9.62
CA TRP A 151 5.70 -8.33 10.10
C TRP A 151 5.81 -9.84 10.08
N CYS A 152 5.43 -10.46 11.21
CA CYS A 152 5.41 -11.91 11.36
C CYS A 152 4.00 -12.42 11.59
N VAL A 153 3.63 -13.48 10.87
CA VAL A 153 2.33 -14.14 10.97
C VAL A 153 2.54 -15.56 11.45
N PRO A 154 1.95 -15.98 12.57
CA PRO A 154 2.10 -17.34 13.06
C PRO A 154 1.49 -18.35 12.09
N LEU A 155 2.13 -19.51 11.95
CA LEU A 155 1.67 -20.64 11.16
C LEU A 155 1.36 -21.83 12.05
N GLY A 156 0.31 -22.56 11.67
CA GLY A 156 -0.10 -23.80 12.29
C GLY A 156 -0.85 -24.68 11.32
N LEU A 157 -1.31 -25.82 11.80
CA LEU A 157 -2.10 -26.74 11.01
C LEU A 157 -3.58 -26.60 11.33
N ALA A 158 -4.41 -26.53 10.28
CA ALA A 158 -5.86 -26.43 10.40
C ALA A 158 -6.55 -27.59 9.69
N GLY A 159 -7.61 -28.12 10.30
CA GLY A 159 -8.42 -29.20 9.74
C GLY A 159 -9.91 -28.89 9.78
N ALA A 160 -10.71 -29.61 8.99
CA ALA A 160 -12.16 -29.43 8.94
C ALA A 160 -12.86 -29.92 10.22
N ARG A 161 -12.23 -30.84 10.97
CA ARG A 161 -12.77 -31.35 12.21
C ARG A 161 -12.08 -30.72 13.42
N GLU A 162 -12.85 -30.49 14.48
CA GLU A 162 -12.31 -30.02 15.75
C GLU A 162 -11.33 -31.05 16.32
N GLN A 163 -10.12 -30.60 16.64
CA GLN A 163 -9.04 -31.53 17.04
C GLN A 163 -8.96 -31.79 18.53
N GLY A 164 -9.73 -31.08 19.36
CA GLY A 164 -9.79 -31.30 20.81
C GLY A 164 -8.47 -31.11 21.57
N VAL A 165 -7.39 -30.71 20.89
CA VAL A 165 -6.02 -30.60 21.42
C VAL A 165 -5.52 -29.15 21.33
N ARG A 166 -4.57 -28.79 22.20
CA ARG A 166 -4.00 -27.43 22.19
C ARG A 166 -2.94 -27.23 21.12
N ARG A 167 -2.26 -28.30 20.70
CA ARG A 167 -1.22 -28.28 19.65
C ARG A 167 -1.37 -29.52 18.78
N VAL A 168 -1.04 -29.39 17.52
CA VAL A 168 -0.97 -30.50 16.57
C VAL A 168 0.49 -30.84 16.32
N TYR A 169 0.77 -32.13 16.28
CA TYR A 169 2.08 -32.67 15.98
C TYR A 169 2.07 -33.29 14.59
N LEU A 170 3.11 -33.05 13.79
CA LEU A 170 3.24 -33.61 12.44
C LEU A 170 3.30 -35.16 12.50
N GLU A 171 3.79 -35.68 13.60
CA GLU A 171 3.79 -37.10 13.86
C GLU A 171 2.37 -37.74 13.81
N THR A 172 1.31 -36.97 14.09
CA THR A 172 -0.09 -37.47 14.02
C THR A 172 -0.53 -37.83 12.61
N LEU A 173 0.24 -37.46 11.58
CA LEU A 173 0.01 -37.90 10.21
C LEU A 173 0.44 -39.34 9.95
N ARG A 174 1.14 -40.00 10.88
CA ARG A 174 1.46 -41.43 10.75
C ARG A 174 0.18 -42.25 10.70
N PRO A 175 0.08 -43.20 9.76
CA PRO A 175 -1.06 -44.12 9.75
C PRO A 175 -1.12 -44.90 11.06
N SER A 176 -2.28 -44.92 11.68
CA SER A 176 -2.51 -45.76 12.84
C SER A 176 -2.55 -47.24 12.45
N ARG A 177 -1.87 -48.11 13.20
CA ARG A 177 -1.97 -49.56 13.02
C ARG A 177 -3.38 -50.10 13.34
N LEU A 178 -4.15 -49.34 14.13
CA LEU A 178 -5.50 -49.73 14.60
C LEU A 178 -6.62 -49.24 13.68
N SER A 179 -6.33 -48.31 12.80
CA SER A 179 -7.30 -47.75 11.83
C SER A 179 -6.63 -47.59 10.47
N PRO A 180 -6.61 -48.62 9.60
CA PRO A 180 -6.06 -48.53 8.28
C PRO A 180 -6.92 -47.63 7.41
N GLY A 181 -6.51 -46.41 7.25
CA GLY A 181 -7.11 -45.41 6.36
C GLY A 181 -6.05 -44.82 5.39
N PRO A 182 -6.45 -43.96 4.42
CA PRO A 182 -5.49 -43.23 3.60
C PRO A 182 -4.60 -42.40 4.50
N ALA A 183 -3.30 -42.31 4.15
CA ALA A 183 -2.35 -41.51 4.90
C ALA A 183 -2.77 -40.02 4.81
N ARG A 184 -2.95 -39.41 5.98
CA ARG A 184 -3.26 -37.96 6.09
C ARG A 184 -2.10 -37.13 5.57
N ARG A 185 -2.40 -35.95 5.02
CA ARG A 185 -1.42 -35.01 4.45
C ARG A 185 -1.48 -33.68 5.18
N ALA A 186 -0.37 -32.96 5.16
CA ALA A 186 -0.34 -31.53 5.43
C ALA A 186 -0.11 -30.81 4.09
N TRP A 187 -1.02 -29.92 3.75
CA TRP A 187 -0.98 -29.16 2.53
C TRP A 187 -0.29 -27.82 2.74
N LEU A 188 0.70 -27.52 1.90
CA LEU A 188 1.34 -26.21 1.80
C LEU A 188 0.72 -25.45 0.66
N GLN A 189 0.33 -24.22 0.92
CA GLN A 189 -0.09 -23.28 -0.12
C GLN A 189 1.14 -22.55 -0.71
N PRO A 190 1.05 -21.96 -1.90
CA PRO A 190 2.19 -21.31 -2.56
C PRO A 190 2.86 -20.23 -1.71
N GLU A 191 2.12 -19.53 -0.86
CA GLU A 191 2.66 -18.51 0.05
C GLU A 191 3.62 -19.11 1.09
N ASP A 192 3.42 -20.36 1.47
CA ASP A 192 4.23 -21.07 2.45
C ASP A 192 5.27 -22.01 1.81
N ASP A 193 5.25 -22.16 0.48
CA ASP A 193 6.27 -22.93 -0.25
C ASP A 193 7.54 -22.09 -0.50
N VAL A 194 8.03 -21.48 0.56
CA VAL A 194 9.26 -20.70 0.60
C VAL A 194 10.29 -21.40 1.49
N PRO A 195 11.60 -21.27 1.22
CA PRO A 195 12.64 -22.05 1.90
C PRO A 195 12.56 -22.00 3.43
N HIS A 196 12.37 -20.83 4.01
CA HIS A 196 12.34 -20.65 5.46
C HIS A 196 11.11 -21.27 6.16
N VAL A 197 10.06 -21.64 5.41
CA VAL A 197 8.90 -22.39 5.92
C VAL A 197 8.97 -23.85 5.50
N ARG A 198 9.21 -24.12 4.20
CA ARG A 198 9.22 -25.46 3.64
C ARG A 198 10.35 -26.33 4.19
N ASP A 199 11.58 -25.80 4.28
CA ASP A 199 12.75 -26.63 4.60
C ASP A 199 12.72 -27.15 6.07
N PRO A 200 12.31 -26.36 7.08
CA PRO A 200 12.07 -26.89 8.43
C PRO A 200 11.03 -28.00 8.48
N LEU A 201 9.92 -27.85 7.75
CA LEU A 201 8.88 -28.89 7.67
C LEU A 201 9.37 -30.14 6.96
N THR A 202 10.15 -29.99 5.90
CA THR A 202 10.75 -31.13 5.16
C THR A 202 11.70 -31.91 6.07
N ARG A 203 12.57 -31.22 6.78
CA ARG A 203 13.46 -31.86 7.77
C ARG A 203 12.70 -32.59 8.87
N LEU A 204 11.65 -31.96 9.38
CA LEU A 204 10.80 -32.57 10.41
C LEU A 204 10.07 -33.81 9.86
N ARG A 205 9.49 -33.73 8.67
CA ARG A 205 8.86 -34.87 7.98
C ARG A 205 9.84 -36.06 7.88
N ASP A 206 11.07 -35.78 7.44
CA ASP A 206 12.08 -36.83 7.24
C ASP A 206 12.55 -37.43 8.58
N ALA A 207 12.75 -36.60 9.61
CA ALA A 207 13.10 -37.06 10.97
C ALA A 207 12.00 -37.93 11.59
N LEU A 208 10.73 -37.66 11.29
CA LEU A 208 9.59 -38.43 11.72
C LEU A 208 9.33 -39.69 10.86
N GLY A 209 10.08 -39.91 9.78
CA GLY A 209 9.90 -41.03 8.87
C GLY A 209 8.55 -41.00 8.12
N LEU A 210 7.98 -39.80 7.90
CA LEU A 210 6.78 -39.63 7.10
C LEU A 210 7.11 -39.71 5.62
N ARG A 211 6.13 -40.14 4.81
CA ARG A 211 6.31 -40.20 3.35
C ARG A 211 6.39 -38.78 2.74
N PRO A 212 7.18 -38.56 1.70
CA PRO A 212 7.23 -37.27 0.99
C PRO A 212 5.83 -36.74 0.60
N SER A 213 4.92 -37.63 0.18
CA SER A 213 3.54 -37.30 -0.20
C SER A 213 2.65 -36.83 0.96
N GLN A 214 3.11 -36.95 2.20
CA GLN A 214 2.35 -36.46 3.37
C GLN A 214 2.61 -34.97 3.67
N LEU A 215 3.59 -34.37 3.02
CA LEU A 215 3.78 -32.92 2.97
C LEU A 215 3.65 -32.52 1.50
N ALA A 216 2.46 -32.06 1.10
CA ALA A 216 2.10 -31.81 -0.29
C ALA A 216 1.97 -30.31 -0.57
N ALA A 217 2.57 -29.84 -1.66
CA ALA A 217 2.36 -28.47 -2.13
C ALA A 217 1.10 -28.43 -3.02
N ALA A 218 0.21 -27.48 -2.72
CA ALA A 218 -0.96 -27.22 -3.54
C ALA A 218 -0.65 -26.14 -4.60
N ARG A 219 -1.37 -26.18 -5.70
CA ARG A 219 -1.26 -25.17 -6.75
C ARG A 219 -1.72 -23.78 -6.29
N ASP A 220 -2.74 -23.73 -5.45
CA ASP A 220 -3.35 -22.53 -4.90
C ASP A 220 -4.07 -22.85 -3.57
N LEU A 221 -4.44 -21.80 -2.84
CA LEU A 221 -5.14 -21.94 -1.55
C LEU A 221 -6.50 -22.64 -1.70
N THR A 222 -7.23 -22.37 -2.78
CA THR A 222 -8.57 -22.97 -3.00
C THR A 222 -8.47 -24.48 -3.13
N THR A 223 -7.48 -24.97 -3.90
CA THR A 223 -7.20 -26.40 -4.05
C THR A 223 -6.82 -27.02 -2.70
N ALA A 224 -5.92 -26.41 -1.95
CA ALA A 224 -5.52 -26.88 -0.62
C ALA A 224 -6.72 -26.95 0.34
N ALA A 225 -7.54 -25.92 0.37
CA ALA A 225 -8.73 -25.86 1.22
C ALA A 225 -9.77 -26.93 0.84
N ALA A 226 -9.99 -27.16 -0.46
CA ALA A 226 -10.93 -28.18 -0.94
C ALA A 226 -10.50 -29.59 -0.51
N GLU A 227 -9.21 -29.91 -0.61
CA GLU A 227 -8.66 -31.19 -0.12
C GLU A 227 -8.90 -31.37 1.38
N VAL A 228 -8.65 -30.34 2.18
CA VAL A 228 -8.83 -30.38 3.64
C VAL A 228 -10.30 -30.46 4.05
N LEU A 229 -11.19 -29.74 3.37
CA LEU A 229 -12.63 -29.77 3.65
C LEU A 229 -13.26 -31.12 3.28
N GLY A 230 -12.70 -31.82 2.28
CA GLY A 230 -13.19 -33.12 1.81
C GLY A 230 -12.54 -34.33 2.49
N SER A 231 -11.60 -34.17 3.40
CA SER A 231 -10.83 -35.26 4.02
C SER A 231 -10.45 -34.98 5.49
N ASP A 232 -9.58 -35.83 6.05
CA ASP A 232 -8.93 -35.61 7.34
C ASP A 232 -7.54 -34.94 7.20
N ASP A 233 -7.22 -34.43 6.03
CA ASP A 233 -5.98 -33.72 5.77
C ASP A 233 -5.92 -32.39 6.53
N LEU A 234 -4.73 -31.79 6.59
CA LEU A 234 -4.49 -30.53 7.30
C LEU A 234 -3.93 -29.49 6.34
N LEU A 235 -4.25 -28.21 6.58
CA LEU A 235 -3.71 -27.07 5.86
C LEU A 235 -2.70 -26.33 6.74
N LEU A 236 -1.50 -26.08 6.25
CA LEU A 236 -0.61 -25.09 6.87
C LEU A 236 -1.14 -23.70 6.54
N CYS A 237 -1.55 -22.95 7.56
CA CYS A 237 -2.10 -21.62 7.39
C CYS A 237 -1.99 -20.77 8.65
N SER A 238 -2.35 -19.47 8.53
CA SER A 238 -2.48 -18.59 9.69
C SER A 238 -3.82 -18.80 10.43
N PRO A 239 -3.93 -18.33 11.69
CA PRO A 239 -5.20 -18.33 12.41
C PRO A 239 -6.32 -17.56 11.71
N ALA A 240 -5.95 -16.46 11.03
CA ALA A 240 -6.90 -15.63 10.28
C ALA A 240 -7.48 -16.40 9.07
N GLN A 241 -6.61 -17.03 8.28
CA GLN A 241 -7.04 -17.88 7.16
C GLN A 241 -7.90 -19.05 7.59
N ALA A 242 -7.50 -19.76 8.65
CA ALA A 242 -8.28 -20.88 9.17
C ALA A 242 -9.69 -20.44 9.58
N ARG A 243 -9.82 -19.29 10.23
CA ARG A 243 -11.12 -18.73 10.62
C ARG A 243 -11.99 -18.41 9.41
N GLU A 244 -11.41 -17.82 8.35
CA GLU A 244 -12.12 -17.51 7.11
C GLU A 244 -12.58 -18.77 6.38
N LEU A 245 -11.80 -19.86 6.45
CA LEU A 245 -12.12 -21.14 5.83
C LEU A 245 -13.01 -22.03 6.70
N GLY A 246 -13.33 -21.61 7.93
CA GLY A 246 -14.11 -22.44 8.86
C GLY A 246 -13.33 -23.67 9.38
N LEU A 247 -11.99 -23.61 9.42
CA LEU A 247 -11.12 -24.67 9.87
C LEU A 247 -10.70 -24.49 11.33
N ASP A 248 -10.53 -25.61 12.04
CA ASP A 248 -9.97 -25.62 13.40
C ASP A 248 -8.45 -25.55 13.35
N TRP A 249 -7.88 -24.44 13.81
CA TRP A 249 -6.46 -24.15 13.77
C TRP A 249 -5.76 -24.44 15.08
N ARG A 250 -4.58 -25.07 15.00
CA ARG A 250 -3.69 -25.29 16.14
C ARG A 250 -2.24 -25.02 15.75
N PRO A 251 -1.40 -24.48 16.64
CA PRO A 251 0.04 -24.38 16.41
C PRO A 251 0.69 -25.75 16.35
N LEU A 252 1.78 -25.85 15.55
CA LEU A 252 2.61 -27.06 15.58
C LEU A 252 3.30 -27.19 16.94
N GLY A 253 3.44 -28.45 17.38
CA GLY A 253 4.09 -28.78 18.65
C GLY A 253 5.61 -28.86 18.54
N GLU A 254 6.13 -29.36 17.41
CA GLU A 254 7.56 -29.61 17.21
C GLU A 254 8.35 -28.37 16.83
N VAL A 255 7.75 -27.44 16.12
CA VAL A 255 8.43 -26.26 15.57
C VAL A 255 7.51 -25.04 15.55
N SER A 256 8.04 -23.89 15.88
CA SER A 256 7.32 -22.61 15.72
C SER A 256 7.61 -22.05 14.34
N LEU A 257 6.61 -22.06 13.47
CA LEU A 257 6.70 -21.52 12.12
C LEU A 257 6.00 -20.16 12.03
N ARG A 258 6.58 -19.28 11.24
CA ARG A 258 6.01 -17.95 10.98
C ARG A 258 6.26 -17.58 9.52
N ARG A 259 5.31 -16.90 8.89
CA ARG A 259 5.57 -16.13 7.68
C ARG A 259 6.22 -14.82 8.08
N GLY A 260 7.29 -14.45 7.42
CA GLY A 260 7.88 -13.13 7.52
C GLY A 260 7.55 -12.28 6.30
N TYR A 261 7.23 -11.02 6.53
CA TYR A 261 7.00 -10.05 5.47
C TYR A 261 7.84 -8.80 5.70
N ALA A 262 8.40 -8.28 4.61
CA ALA A 262 9.06 -6.98 4.55
C ALA A 262 8.51 -6.18 3.37
N LEU A 263 8.38 -4.86 3.52
CA LEU A 263 8.01 -3.98 2.42
C LEU A 263 9.27 -3.60 1.64
N ALA A 264 9.33 -3.99 0.38
CA ALA A 264 10.33 -3.52 -0.56
C ALA A 264 9.72 -2.48 -1.50
N THR A 265 10.48 -1.44 -1.82
CA THR A 265 10.07 -0.37 -2.73
C THR A 265 11.05 -0.23 -3.89
N ALA A 266 10.59 0.33 -5.01
CA ALA A 266 11.48 0.74 -6.09
C ALA A 266 12.48 1.80 -5.58
N PRO A 267 13.71 1.88 -6.13
CA PRO A 267 14.79 2.72 -5.61
C PRO A 267 14.46 4.21 -5.46
N GLN A 268 13.42 4.68 -6.14
CA GLN A 268 12.98 6.09 -6.14
C GLN A 268 11.96 6.41 -5.04
N ASP A 269 11.36 5.41 -4.41
CA ASP A 269 10.34 5.55 -3.38
C ASP A 269 10.91 5.02 -2.05
N GLY A 270 11.19 5.88 -1.09
CA GLY A 270 11.70 5.46 0.22
C GLY A 270 10.68 4.55 0.96
N PRO A 271 11.06 3.33 1.39
CA PRO A 271 10.15 2.39 2.07
C PRO A 271 9.59 2.96 3.37
N GLN A 272 10.40 3.69 4.13
CA GLN A 272 10.09 4.19 5.47
C GLN A 272 8.83 5.06 5.55
N GLN A 273 8.54 5.85 4.50
CA GLN A 273 7.33 6.70 4.50
C GLN A 273 6.05 5.90 4.31
N LEU A 274 6.08 4.85 3.50
CA LEU A 274 4.92 4.01 3.24
C LEU A 274 4.66 3.07 4.42
N GLU A 275 5.72 2.47 5.00
CA GLU A 275 5.65 1.64 6.19
C GLU A 275 5.07 2.42 7.37
N ALA A 276 5.65 3.57 7.73
CA ALA A 276 5.20 4.37 8.87
C ALA A 276 3.72 4.80 8.77
N ARG A 277 3.20 4.98 7.54
CA ARG A 277 1.81 5.39 7.32
C ARG A 277 0.83 4.23 7.31
N LEU A 278 1.27 3.02 6.97
CA LEU A 278 0.40 1.86 6.77
C LEU A 278 0.65 0.72 7.74
N ASP A 279 1.59 0.86 8.69
CA ASP A 279 2.00 -0.22 9.59
C ASP A 279 0.81 -0.92 10.26
N ASP A 280 -0.01 -0.18 11.01
CA ASP A 280 -1.19 -0.74 11.67
C ASP A 280 -2.19 -1.38 10.69
N ALA A 281 -2.33 -0.82 9.49
CA ALA A 281 -3.23 -1.35 8.47
C ALA A 281 -2.68 -2.63 7.84
N LEU A 282 -1.35 -2.72 7.66
CA LEU A 282 -0.66 -3.91 7.17
C LEU A 282 -0.67 -5.04 8.21
N VAL A 283 -0.43 -4.75 9.49
CA VAL A 283 -0.57 -5.71 10.60
C VAL A 283 -1.95 -6.38 10.56
N ARG A 284 -3.02 -5.58 10.45
CA ARG A 284 -4.38 -6.11 10.36
C ARG A 284 -4.64 -6.88 9.06
N CYS A 285 -4.11 -6.40 7.93
CA CYS A 285 -4.30 -7.03 6.63
C CYS A 285 -3.63 -8.39 6.55
N LEU A 286 -2.42 -8.50 7.07
CA LEU A 286 -1.64 -9.74 7.09
C LEU A 286 -2.09 -10.71 8.18
N GLY A 287 -2.81 -10.24 9.20
CA GLY A 287 -3.06 -11.00 10.42
C GLY A 287 -1.77 -11.25 11.22
N ALA A 288 -0.85 -10.29 11.16
CA ALA A 288 0.42 -10.37 11.86
C ALA A 288 0.23 -10.13 13.37
N ASP A 289 1.11 -10.71 14.17
CA ASP A 289 1.24 -10.34 15.57
C ASP A 289 1.68 -8.87 15.65
N VAL A 290 1.14 -8.12 16.61
CA VAL A 290 1.63 -6.77 16.90
C VAL A 290 3.09 -6.92 17.35
N PRO A 291 4.06 -6.32 16.66
CA PRO A 291 5.43 -6.40 17.11
C PRO A 291 5.50 -5.81 18.53
N GLU A 292 6.03 -6.58 19.49
CA GLU A 292 6.47 -5.98 20.75
C GLU A 292 7.52 -4.92 20.38
N ARG A 293 7.10 -3.66 20.35
CA ARG A 293 8.03 -2.54 20.22
C ARG A 293 9.02 -2.71 21.35
N ALA A 294 10.27 -3.02 21.02
CA ALA A 294 11.35 -3.00 21.98
C ALA A 294 11.30 -1.61 22.64
N THR A 295 10.74 -1.57 23.84
CA THR A 295 10.82 -0.42 24.72
C THR A 295 12.31 -0.23 24.95
N GLY A 296 12.91 0.70 24.19
CA GLY A 296 14.29 1.11 24.34
C GLY A 296 14.52 1.50 25.79
N GLY A 297 15.08 0.57 26.55
CA GLY A 297 15.61 0.83 27.87
C GLY A 297 16.76 1.83 27.74
N THR A 298 16.45 3.09 27.97
CA THR A 298 17.44 4.09 28.33
C THR A 298 17.98 3.69 29.69
N THR A 299 19.07 2.95 29.71
CA THR A 299 19.88 2.81 30.94
C THR A 299 20.85 3.97 30.99
N ARG A 300 20.72 4.73 32.04
CA ARG A 300 21.67 5.78 32.48
C ARG A 300 23.06 5.20 32.75
#